data_cc331819e7243a963525a4dea4bf47fd
#
_entry.id   cc331819e7243a963525a4dea4bf47fd
#
_cell.length_a   1.000
_cell.length_b   1.000
_cell.length_c   1.000
_cell.angle_alpha   90.00
_cell.angle_beta   90.00
_cell.angle_gamma   90.00
#
_symmetry.space_group_name_H-M   'P 1'
#
loop_
_entity.id
_entity.type
_entity.pdbx_description
1 polymer ?
#
loop_
_entity_poly.entity_id
_entity_poly.type
_entity_poly.pdbx_seq_one_letter_code
_entity_poly.pdbx_strand_id
1 'polypeptide(L)'
;MAPAMLERAVAAGAAPVLQRLMESGRYVPDCVAAFPSVTPVCAASIVTGVAQDSHRIPGMNWFHREEDRYIEYGSSFRAAQRFGIARQLTDTVYNMNRAHLSSEAPTVFEVLDDADVRTAGTTYLMYRGRHRHEPQRDTALTRVASTLMRHPVMGPRELFYADIFASRRTGCRSGLGMPGVRDRHSGCVSSYLVEQDLFDFLLLSLPDNDWYSHKYGPDAQIQSIAQADLQLARVFQASGGVDEFLSEHAVIVMADHSQAPVAQTIALQDELAELGVRGPSHSAVGSRGEEPRIAVCPSQRAAMVYALHESERDAMRASVVTRALAIEGIEHVMWLAHDAHDAPSEGIISSPAHGELRFCPAGPVEDPRGVSWSVEGPLAVIDAAIEDGRLHTPSYPDVLARVWSALNCPTSGEVLMSAGPGYEFIDWGRQAHVGGGSHGSLHASDSLGALVLCGLSLPDHEPAQWAIRDIAPLVRGHFGLEEA
;
A
#
# COMPACT_ATOMS: atom_id res chain seq x y z
N MET A 1 6.94 -7.29 4.48
CA MET A 1 8.06 -8.11 5.04
C MET A 1 8.96 -7.22 5.87
N ALA A 2 9.00 -7.44 7.18
CA ALA A 2 9.85 -6.66 8.07
C ALA A 2 11.32 -7.04 7.90
N PRO A 3 12.26 -6.07 7.83
CA PRO A 3 13.68 -6.33 7.66
C PRO A 3 14.27 -7.29 8.71
N ALA A 4 13.94 -7.06 9.98
CA ALA A 4 14.39 -7.94 11.07
C ALA A 4 13.89 -9.39 10.92
N MET A 5 12.73 -9.61 10.32
CA MET A 5 12.21 -10.97 10.07
C MET A 5 12.93 -11.64 8.90
N LEU A 6 13.27 -10.88 7.85
CA LEU A 6 14.11 -11.37 6.77
C LEU A 6 15.50 -11.78 7.28
N GLU A 7 16.15 -10.92 8.05
CA GLU A 7 17.46 -11.20 8.64
C GLU A 7 17.45 -12.44 9.55
N ARG A 8 16.39 -12.58 10.37
CA ARG A 8 16.20 -13.78 11.20
C ARG A 8 15.95 -15.04 10.36
N ALA A 9 15.20 -14.96 9.28
CA ALA A 9 14.98 -16.09 8.38
C ALA A 9 16.26 -16.52 7.67
N VAL A 10 17.07 -15.57 7.22
CA VAL A 10 18.40 -15.81 6.64
C VAL A 10 19.35 -16.43 7.67
N ALA A 11 19.45 -15.84 8.87
CA ALA A 11 20.31 -16.36 9.95
C ALA A 11 19.93 -17.78 10.38
N ALA A 12 18.64 -18.14 10.27
CA ALA A 12 18.14 -19.49 10.55
C ALA A 12 18.37 -20.48 9.36
N GLY A 13 18.93 -20.02 8.23
CA GLY A 13 19.09 -20.83 7.02
C GLY A 13 17.74 -21.16 6.32
N ALA A 14 16.68 -20.44 6.64
CA ALA A 14 15.32 -20.69 6.14
C ALA A 14 15.03 -20.00 4.79
N ALA A 15 15.90 -19.09 4.35
CA ALA A 15 15.73 -18.30 3.13
C ALA A 15 17.05 -18.22 2.32
N PRO A 16 17.54 -19.34 1.79
CA PRO A 16 18.87 -19.39 1.12
C PRO A 16 18.93 -18.60 -0.18
N VAL A 17 17.83 -18.49 -0.92
CA VAL A 17 17.78 -17.68 -2.16
C VAL A 17 17.84 -16.20 -1.84
N LEU A 18 17.04 -15.74 -0.87
CA LEU A 18 17.07 -14.35 -0.41
C LEU A 18 18.44 -14.01 0.19
N GLN A 19 19.06 -14.93 0.94
CA GLN A 19 20.44 -14.76 1.40
C GLN A 19 21.39 -14.54 0.23
N ARG A 20 21.34 -15.39 -0.80
CA ARG A 20 22.20 -15.26 -1.99
C ARG A 20 21.98 -13.92 -2.71
N LEU A 21 20.74 -13.46 -2.82
CA LEU A 21 20.41 -12.15 -3.41
C LEU A 21 21.01 -11.00 -2.57
N MET A 22 20.87 -11.05 -1.23
CA MET A 22 21.45 -10.04 -0.33
C MET A 22 22.98 -10.01 -0.42
N GLU A 23 23.65 -11.17 -0.61
CA GLU A 23 25.10 -11.27 -0.79
C GLU A 23 25.56 -10.78 -2.17
N SER A 24 24.73 -10.92 -3.19
CA SER A 24 25.07 -10.58 -4.59
C SER A 24 24.72 -9.13 -4.96
N GLY A 25 23.90 -8.48 -4.17
CA GLY A 25 23.33 -7.17 -4.48
C GLY A 25 23.41 -6.17 -3.33
N ARG A 26 22.65 -5.10 -3.46
CA ARG A 26 22.48 -4.06 -2.44
C ARG A 26 21.29 -4.41 -1.54
N TYR A 27 21.50 -4.68 -0.28
CA TYR A 27 20.46 -4.80 0.74
C TYR A 27 20.20 -3.45 1.42
N VAL A 28 18.92 -3.04 1.47
CA VAL A 28 18.42 -1.83 2.11
C VAL A 28 17.37 -2.24 3.15
N PRO A 29 17.66 -2.12 4.46
CA PRO A 29 16.74 -2.55 5.52
C PRO A 29 15.66 -1.52 5.84
N ASP A 30 15.70 -0.32 5.26
CA ASP A 30 14.91 0.83 5.65
C ASP A 30 14.19 1.51 4.47
N CYS A 31 13.74 0.74 3.49
CA CYS A 31 12.90 1.26 2.40
C CYS A 31 11.53 1.69 2.93
N VAL A 32 11.18 2.96 2.71
CA VAL A 32 9.99 3.57 3.32
C VAL A 32 8.75 3.34 2.49
N ALA A 33 7.69 2.83 3.12
CA ALA A 33 6.34 2.70 2.57
C ALA A 33 5.62 4.06 2.46
N ALA A 34 4.52 4.10 1.70
CA ALA A 34 3.59 5.24 1.69
C ALA A 34 2.87 5.40 3.05
N PHE A 35 2.08 6.46 3.22
CA PHE A 35 1.14 6.60 4.33
C PHE A 35 -0.26 6.93 3.79
N PRO A 36 -1.31 6.18 4.18
CA PRO A 36 -1.26 4.97 5.01
C PRO A 36 -0.41 3.85 4.39
N SER A 37 0.34 3.13 5.24
CA SER A 37 1.17 1.98 4.81
C SER A 37 0.29 0.74 4.58
N VAL A 38 -0.65 0.84 3.64
CA VAL A 38 -1.60 -0.22 3.26
C VAL A 38 -1.42 -0.60 1.80
N THR A 39 -1.62 -1.89 1.50
CA THR A 39 -1.31 -2.46 0.19
C THR A 39 -1.84 -1.67 -1.01
N PRO A 40 -3.10 -1.16 -1.07
CA PRO A 40 -3.55 -0.40 -2.24
C PRO A 40 -2.76 0.88 -2.50
N VAL A 41 -2.40 1.62 -1.45
CA VAL A 41 -1.61 2.86 -1.53
C VAL A 41 -0.17 2.55 -1.93
N CYS A 42 0.45 1.57 -1.24
CA CYS A 42 1.81 1.16 -1.53
C CYS A 42 1.95 0.58 -2.93
N ALA A 43 1.02 -0.29 -3.34
CA ALA A 43 1.01 -0.87 -4.68
C ALA A 43 0.89 0.19 -5.79
N ALA A 44 0.06 1.22 -5.57
CA ALA A 44 -0.05 2.34 -6.50
C ALA A 44 1.28 3.11 -6.58
N SER A 45 1.91 3.43 -5.45
CA SER A 45 3.20 4.11 -5.41
C SER A 45 4.32 3.30 -6.08
N ILE A 46 4.36 1.97 -5.88
CA ILE A 46 5.35 1.08 -6.49
C ILE A 46 5.25 1.08 -8.02
N VAL A 47 4.03 0.94 -8.57
CA VAL A 47 3.89 0.79 -10.03
C VAL A 47 3.90 2.12 -10.78
N THR A 48 3.59 3.24 -10.12
CA THR A 48 3.56 4.55 -10.77
C THR A 48 4.82 5.39 -10.53
N GLY A 49 5.52 5.14 -9.41
CA GLY A 49 6.67 5.95 -8.99
C GLY A 49 6.29 7.29 -8.36
N VAL A 50 4.99 7.52 -8.08
CA VAL A 50 4.51 8.77 -7.49
C VAL A 50 3.76 8.53 -6.19
N ALA A 51 3.47 9.60 -5.44
CA ALA A 51 2.77 9.52 -4.17
C ALA A 51 1.24 9.76 -4.33
N GLN A 52 0.49 9.72 -3.23
CA GLN A 52 -0.98 9.73 -3.24
C GLN A 52 -1.61 10.98 -3.87
N ASP A 53 -1.00 12.14 -3.69
CA ASP A 53 -1.42 13.40 -4.31
C ASP A 53 -1.52 13.29 -5.83
N SER A 54 -0.71 12.44 -6.44
CA SER A 54 -0.65 12.19 -7.88
C SER A 54 -1.43 10.94 -8.30
N HIS A 55 -1.23 9.78 -7.65
CA HIS A 55 -1.90 8.54 -8.06
C HIS A 55 -3.34 8.39 -7.54
N ARG A 56 -3.78 9.18 -6.55
CA ARG A 56 -5.17 9.32 -6.05
C ARG A 56 -5.75 8.09 -5.33
N ILE A 57 -4.95 7.13 -4.88
CA ILE A 57 -5.41 6.02 -4.04
C ILE A 57 -5.14 6.38 -2.57
N PRO A 58 -6.16 6.75 -1.76
CA PRO A 58 -5.92 7.32 -0.43
C PRO A 58 -5.84 6.28 0.69
N GLY A 59 -6.38 5.07 0.50
CA GLY A 59 -6.44 4.06 1.55
C GLY A 59 -7.07 2.75 1.13
N MET A 60 -7.23 1.82 2.08
CA MET A 60 -7.92 0.54 1.90
C MET A 60 -9.44 0.74 1.86
N ASN A 61 -9.95 1.61 2.72
CA ASN A 61 -11.35 2.06 2.77
C ASN A 61 -11.36 3.59 2.69
N TRP A 62 -12.19 4.15 1.81
CA TRP A 62 -12.29 5.59 1.61
C TRP A 62 -13.68 5.99 1.09
N PHE A 63 -14.00 7.28 1.09
CA PHE A 63 -15.31 7.78 0.66
C PHE A 63 -15.19 8.52 -0.67
N HIS A 64 -15.89 8.02 -1.69
CA HIS A 64 -15.96 8.63 -3.02
C HIS A 64 -17.04 9.71 -3.02
N ARG A 65 -16.65 10.98 -2.97
CA ARG A 65 -17.58 12.13 -2.84
C ARG A 65 -18.58 12.22 -3.99
N GLU A 66 -18.11 12.08 -5.23
CA GLU A 66 -18.98 12.18 -6.42
C GLU A 66 -19.99 11.03 -6.53
N GLU A 67 -19.58 9.82 -6.17
CA GLU A 67 -20.46 8.64 -6.16
C GLU A 67 -21.26 8.51 -4.85
N ASP A 68 -21.01 9.38 -3.89
CA ASP A 68 -21.66 9.44 -2.58
C ASP A 68 -21.68 8.06 -1.88
N ARG A 69 -20.53 7.36 -1.85
CA ARG A 69 -20.43 6.03 -1.29
C ARG A 69 -19.02 5.69 -0.76
N TYR A 70 -18.97 4.70 0.10
CA TYR A 70 -17.70 4.07 0.47
C TYR A 70 -17.14 3.21 -0.65
N ILE A 71 -15.81 3.28 -0.80
CA ILE A 71 -14.98 2.33 -1.56
C ILE A 71 -14.30 1.41 -0.55
N GLU A 72 -14.32 0.11 -0.83
CA GLU A 72 -13.74 -0.91 0.05
C GLU A 72 -12.94 -1.92 -0.80
N TYR A 73 -11.64 -2.04 -0.53
CA TYR A 73 -10.76 -2.90 -1.31
C TYR A 73 -10.48 -4.28 -0.70
N GLY A 74 -11.12 -4.61 0.41
CA GLY A 74 -11.01 -5.94 1.02
C GLY A 74 -10.33 -5.96 2.38
N SER A 75 -10.64 -5.00 3.27
CA SER A 75 -10.15 -4.98 4.66
C SER A 75 -10.48 -6.29 5.39
N SER A 76 -11.71 -6.79 5.23
CA SER A 76 -12.12 -8.10 5.70
C SER A 76 -13.33 -8.65 4.92
N PHE A 77 -13.57 -9.96 5.02
CA PHE A 77 -14.76 -10.57 4.43
C PHE A 77 -16.07 -10.01 5.01
N ARG A 78 -16.09 -9.67 6.31
CA ARG A 78 -17.27 -9.06 6.94
C ARG A 78 -17.48 -7.62 6.50
N ALA A 79 -16.41 -6.85 6.28
CA ALA A 79 -16.52 -5.53 5.66
C ALA A 79 -17.09 -5.64 4.24
N ALA A 80 -16.57 -6.56 3.42
CA ALA A 80 -17.11 -6.84 2.09
C ALA A 80 -18.61 -7.19 2.10
N GLN A 81 -19.08 -7.95 3.09
CA GLN A 81 -20.52 -8.22 3.26
C GLN A 81 -21.33 -6.97 3.59
N ARG A 82 -20.79 -6.04 4.39
CA ARG A 82 -21.46 -4.79 4.77
C ARG A 82 -21.61 -3.82 3.60
N PHE A 83 -20.61 -3.75 2.73
CA PHE A 83 -20.62 -2.89 1.54
C PHE A 83 -21.24 -3.59 0.30
N GLY A 84 -21.39 -4.90 0.34
CA GLY A 84 -21.86 -5.74 -0.76
C GLY A 84 -20.67 -6.36 -1.52
N ILE A 85 -20.54 -7.70 -1.44
CA ILE A 85 -19.42 -8.46 -2.00
C ILE A 85 -19.20 -8.18 -3.50
N ALA A 86 -20.27 -8.13 -4.31
CA ALA A 86 -20.16 -7.85 -5.73
C ALA A 86 -19.60 -6.46 -6.02
N ARG A 87 -19.95 -5.46 -5.20
CA ARG A 87 -19.45 -4.09 -5.32
C ARG A 87 -17.98 -4.01 -4.92
N GLN A 88 -17.63 -4.61 -3.80
CA GLN A 88 -16.24 -4.67 -3.34
C GLN A 88 -15.33 -5.35 -4.39
N LEU A 89 -15.77 -6.47 -4.97
CA LEU A 89 -15.03 -7.13 -6.04
C LEU A 89 -14.91 -6.25 -7.29
N THR A 90 -15.96 -5.49 -7.64
CA THR A 90 -15.91 -4.54 -8.76
C THR A 90 -14.90 -3.42 -8.48
N ASP A 91 -14.91 -2.86 -7.29
CA ASP A 91 -13.99 -1.79 -6.90
C ASP A 91 -12.54 -2.29 -6.88
N THR A 92 -12.27 -3.49 -6.33
CA THR A 92 -10.91 -4.04 -6.24
C THR A 92 -10.40 -4.52 -7.60
N VAL A 93 -11.22 -5.25 -8.36
CA VAL A 93 -10.74 -5.88 -9.61
C VAL A 93 -10.77 -4.91 -10.78
N TYR A 94 -11.78 -4.06 -10.90
CA TYR A 94 -11.95 -3.19 -12.06
C TYR A 94 -11.64 -1.73 -11.76
N ASN A 95 -12.38 -1.13 -10.80
CA ASN A 95 -12.38 0.31 -10.63
C ASN A 95 -11.04 0.83 -10.10
N MET A 96 -10.35 0.08 -9.25
CA MET A 96 -9.03 0.42 -8.74
C MET A 96 -8.06 0.76 -9.88
N ASN A 97 -7.99 -0.09 -10.91
CA ASN A 97 -7.11 0.10 -12.06
C ASN A 97 -7.68 1.00 -13.15
N ARG A 98 -9.01 1.07 -13.28
CA ARG A 98 -9.67 1.76 -14.40
C ARG A 98 -10.07 3.20 -14.07
N ALA A 99 -10.56 3.45 -12.85
CA ALA A 99 -11.20 4.70 -12.46
C ALA A 99 -10.55 5.38 -11.25
N HIS A 100 -10.09 4.62 -10.26
CA HIS A 100 -9.58 5.19 -9.02
C HIS A 100 -8.10 5.58 -9.13
N LEU A 101 -7.27 4.76 -9.79
CA LEU A 101 -5.90 5.12 -10.09
C LEU A 101 -5.89 6.21 -11.18
N SER A 102 -5.27 7.35 -10.90
CA SER A 102 -5.20 8.50 -11.81
C SER A 102 -4.67 8.10 -13.18
N SER A 103 -5.32 8.58 -14.23
CA SER A 103 -4.84 8.42 -15.62
C SER A 103 -3.58 9.24 -15.91
N GLU A 104 -3.31 10.27 -15.09
CA GLU A 104 -2.12 11.12 -15.19
C GLU A 104 -0.89 10.49 -14.52
N ALA A 105 -1.06 9.38 -13.81
CA ALA A 105 0.01 8.60 -13.21
C ALA A 105 0.14 7.25 -13.96
N PRO A 106 0.89 7.18 -15.07
CA PRO A 106 1.07 5.94 -15.82
C PRO A 106 1.80 4.90 -14.97
N THR A 107 1.39 3.65 -15.11
CA THR A 107 2.06 2.54 -14.43
C THR A 107 3.34 2.15 -15.17
N VAL A 108 4.26 1.49 -14.47
CA VAL A 108 5.46 0.91 -15.08
C VAL A 108 5.11 -0.02 -16.24
N PHE A 109 4.00 -0.77 -16.17
CA PHE A 109 3.54 -1.60 -17.28
C PHE A 109 3.16 -0.78 -18.51
N GLU A 110 2.43 0.32 -18.32
CA GLU A 110 2.03 1.20 -19.42
C GLU A 110 3.25 1.83 -20.10
N VAL A 111 4.20 2.34 -19.31
CA VAL A 111 5.42 2.98 -19.84
C VAL A 111 6.29 1.98 -20.61
N LEU A 112 6.47 0.79 -20.06
CA LEU A 112 7.27 -0.28 -20.69
C LEU A 112 6.58 -0.84 -21.95
N ASP A 113 5.26 -1.08 -21.91
CA ASP A 113 4.50 -1.52 -23.08
C ASP A 113 4.57 -0.49 -24.22
N ASP A 114 4.48 0.82 -23.91
CA ASP A 114 4.59 1.92 -24.88
C ASP A 114 6.00 1.99 -25.52
N ALA A 115 7.00 1.40 -24.86
CA ALA A 115 8.38 1.25 -25.36
C ALA A 115 8.70 -0.12 -25.96
N ASP A 116 7.67 -0.93 -26.28
CA ASP A 116 7.79 -2.29 -26.83
C ASP A 116 8.53 -3.30 -25.91
N VAL A 117 8.67 -3.03 -24.62
CA VAL A 117 9.19 -3.97 -23.62
C VAL A 117 8.11 -4.99 -23.29
N ARG A 118 8.42 -6.30 -23.33
CA ARG A 118 7.44 -7.35 -23.03
C ARG A 118 7.17 -7.41 -21.53
N THR A 119 5.96 -7.01 -21.11
CA THR A 119 5.57 -6.93 -19.70
C THR A 119 4.81 -8.17 -19.24
N ALA A 120 5.02 -8.57 -17.97
CA ALA A 120 4.28 -9.64 -17.32
C ALA A 120 3.96 -9.28 -15.87
N GLY A 121 2.82 -9.77 -15.35
CA GLY A 121 2.41 -9.55 -13.96
C GLY A 121 1.61 -10.71 -13.38
N THR A 122 1.89 -11.04 -12.10
CA THR A 122 1.19 -12.12 -11.37
C THR A 122 0.60 -11.60 -10.07
N THR A 123 -0.72 -11.79 -9.90
CA THR A 123 -1.46 -11.63 -8.62
C THR A 123 -1.27 -10.26 -7.93
N TYR A 124 -0.90 -9.22 -8.65
CA TYR A 124 -0.69 -7.88 -8.10
C TYR A 124 -1.93 -7.01 -8.26
N LEU A 125 -2.26 -6.21 -7.24
CA LEU A 125 -3.49 -5.39 -7.22
C LEU A 125 -3.51 -4.34 -8.34
N MET A 126 -2.38 -3.67 -8.56
CA MET A 126 -2.22 -2.64 -9.59
C MET A 126 -1.60 -3.29 -10.84
N TYR A 127 -2.44 -3.58 -11.82
CA TYR A 127 -2.03 -4.25 -13.05
C TYR A 127 -2.40 -3.47 -14.31
N ARG A 128 -2.77 -2.20 -14.22
CA ARG A 128 -3.12 -1.40 -15.39
C ARG A 128 -1.97 -1.39 -16.41
N GLY A 129 -2.27 -1.75 -17.66
CA GLY A 129 -1.35 -1.85 -18.78
C GLY A 129 -2.07 -1.62 -20.10
N ARG A 130 -1.43 -1.95 -21.23
CA ARG A 130 -1.91 -1.65 -22.59
C ARG A 130 -2.65 -2.81 -23.26
N HIS A 131 -2.60 -4.01 -22.69
CA HIS A 131 -3.15 -5.21 -23.32
C HIS A 131 -4.48 -5.61 -22.70
N ARG A 132 -5.42 -6.05 -23.59
CA ARG A 132 -6.77 -6.45 -23.19
C ARG A 132 -6.83 -7.93 -22.80
N HIS A 133 -7.42 -8.23 -21.64
CA HIS A 133 -7.60 -9.58 -21.12
C HIS A 133 -9.07 -9.88 -20.85
N GLU A 134 -9.56 -11.01 -21.35
CA GLU A 134 -10.92 -11.49 -21.11
C GLU A 134 -10.95 -12.43 -19.89
N PRO A 135 -12.04 -12.44 -19.12
CA PRO A 135 -12.20 -13.37 -18.01
C PRO A 135 -12.20 -14.82 -18.49
N GLN A 136 -11.45 -15.69 -17.82
CA GLN A 136 -11.37 -17.12 -18.13
C GLN A 136 -12.69 -17.84 -17.79
N ARG A 137 -13.02 -18.88 -18.59
CA ARG A 137 -14.23 -19.72 -18.44
C ARG A 137 -13.95 -21.19 -18.66
N ASP A 138 -12.71 -21.61 -18.54
CA ASP A 138 -12.24 -22.97 -18.88
C ASP A 138 -12.55 -24.01 -17.80
N THR A 139 -12.75 -23.59 -16.54
CA THR A 139 -13.12 -24.48 -15.43
C THR A 139 -14.51 -24.17 -14.89
N ALA A 140 -15.09 -25.10 -14.11
CA ALA A 140 -16.35 -24.84 -13.41
C ALA A 140 -16.24 -23.64 -12.46
N LEU A 141 -15.11 -23.50 -11.78
CA LEU A 141 -14.84 -22.41 -10.83
C LEU A 141 -14.73 -21.06 -11.53
N THR A 142 -13.98 -20.97 -12.64
CA THR A 142 -13.85 -19.71 -13.40
C THR A 142 -15.15 -19.35 -14.13
N ARG A 143 -15.97 -20.32 -14.54
CA ARG A 143 -17.31 -20.05 -15.08
C ARG A 143 -18.24 -19.42 -14.05
N VAL A 144 -18.20 -19.88 -12.81
CA VAL A 144 -18.97 -19.25 -11.71
C VAL A 144 -18.43 -17.85 -11.41
N ALA A 145 -17.12 -17.69 -11.26
CA ALA A 145 -16.50 -16.38 -11.01
C ALA A 145 -16.80 -15.40 -12.15
N SER A 146 -16.81 -15.81 -13.40
CA SER A 146 -17.13 -14.97 -14.55
C SER A 146 -18.60 -14.53 -14.64
N THR A 147 -19.49 -15.02 -13.78
CA THR A 147 -20.84 -14.46 -13.63
C THR A 147 -20.82 -13.12 -12.91
N LEU A 148 -19.85 -12.90 -12.01
CA LEU A 148 -19.64 -11.65 -11.30
C LEU A 148 -18.60 -10.77 -12.02
N MET A 149 -17.56 -11.37 -12.57
CA MET A 149 -16.47 -10.69 -13.26
C MET A 149 -16.60 -10.89 -14.77
N ARG A 150 -17.39 -10.04 -15.43
CA ARG A 150 -17.82 -10.21 -16.83
C ARG A 150 -17.05 -9.39 -17.85
N HIS A 151 -16.36 -8.35 -17.36
CA HIS A 151 -15.75 -7.36 -18.24
C HIS A 151 -14.26 -7.65 -18.43
N PRO A 152 -13.70 -7.30 -19.60
CA PRO A 152 -12.26 -7.37 -19.80
C PRO A 152 -11.56 -6.30 -18.96
N VAL A 153 -10.26 -6.53 -18.74
CA VAL A 153 -9.36 -5.59 -18.10
C VAL A 153 -8.22 -5.21 -19.04
N MET A 154 -7.59 -4.07 -18.76
CA MET A 154 -6.35 -3.66 -19.40
C MET A 154 -5.19 -3.95 -18.46
N GLY A 155 -4.21 -4.71 -18.91
CA GLY A 155 -3.08 -5.17 -18.11
C GLY A 155 -1.78 -5.25 -18.89
N PRO A 156 -0.69 -5.79 -18.29
CA PRO A 156 0.56 -6.09 -18.99
C PRO A 156 0.32 -7.11 -20.11
N ARG A 157 1.30 -7.31 -20.99
CA ARG A 157 1.18 -8.28 -22.11
C ARG A 157 0.81 -9.68 -21.63
N GLU A 158 1.44 -10.17 -20.56
CA GLU A 158 1.11 -11.41 -19.89
C GLU A 158 0.54 -11.12 -18.49
N LEU A 159 -0.78 -11.30 -18.32
CA LEU A 159 -1.48 -11.08 -17.06
C LEU A 159 -1.97 -12.41 -16.47
N PHE A 160 -1.66 -12.62 -15.17
CA PHE A 160 -2.17 -13.76 -14.39
C PHE A 160 -2.71 -13.27 -13.06
N TYR A 161 -4.01 -13.12 -12.95
CA TYR A 161 -4.68 -12.60 -11.77
C TYR A 161 -5.76 -13.57 -11.27
N ALA A 162 -5.48 -14.22 -10.14
CA ALA A 162 -6.44 -15.06 -9.38
C ALA A 162 -7.19 -16.13 -10.23
N ASP A 163 -6.56 -16.76 -11.21
CA ASP A 163 -7.17 -17.66 -12.21
C ASP A 163 -8.25 -17.00 -13.10
N ILE A 164 -8.67 -15.77 -12.79
CA ILE A 164 -9.77 -15.10 -13.49
C ILE A 164 -9.29 -14.51 -14.81
N PHE A 165 -8.15 -13.84 -14.77
CA PHE A 165 -7.46 -13.37 -15.96
C PHE A 165 -6.16 -14.14 -16.11
N ALA A 166 -6.01 -14.83 -17.23
CA ALA A 166 -4.80 -15.57 -17.57
C ALA A 166 -4.58 -15.48 -19.07
N SER A 167 -3.48 -14.89 -19.50
CA SER A 167 -3.12 -14.72 -20.90
C SER A 167 -2.93 -16.06 -21.59
N ARG A 168 -2.49 -17.08 -20.84
CA ARG A 168 -2.15 -18.41 -21.35
C ARG A 168 -2.59 -19.51 -20.38
N ARG A 169 -2.66 -20.73 -20.89
CA ARG A 169 -2.87 -21.94 -20.07
C ARG A 169 -1.53 -22.45 -19.56
N THR A 170 -1.25 -22.25 -18.28
CA THR A 170 -0.01 -22.70 -17.62
C THR A 170 -0.18 -23.99 -16.82
N GLY A 171 -1.43 -24.40 -16.54
CA GLY A 171 -1.72 -25.48 -15.58
C GLY A 171 -1.68 -25.06 -14.11
N CYS A 172 -1.15 -23.88 -13.80
CA CYS A 172 -1.09 -23.33 -12.44
C CYS A 172 -2.48 -22.92 -11.96
N ARG A 173 -2.77 -23.09 -10.67
CA ARG A 173 -4.08 -22.75 -10.06
C ARG A 173 -3.88 -21.95 -8.77
N SER A 174 -4.68 -20.92 -8.58
CA SER A 174 -4.67 -20.08 -7.36
C SER A 174 -5.90 -20.31 -6.48
N GLY A 175 -6.85 -21.12 -6.90
CA GLY A 175 -8.12 -21.27 -6.19
C GLY A 175 -8.89 -19.95 -6.08
N LEU A 176 -8.90 -19.13 -7.13
CA LEU A 176 -9.44 -17.78 -7.19
C LEU A 176 -8.75 -16.79 -6.22
N GLY A 177 -7.45 -16.96 -6.00
CA GLY A 177 -6.66 -16.07 -5.13
C GLY A 177 -6.85 -16.31 -3.64
N MET A 178 -7.21 -17.53 -3.25
CA MET A 178 -7.34 -17.89 -1.84
C MET A 178 -6.01 -17.71 -1.09
N PRO A 179 -6.02 -17.13 0.12
CA PRO A 179 -4.85 -17.03 0.97
C PRO A 179 -4.17 -18.38 1.23
N GLY A 180 -2.82 -18.38 1.29
CA GLY A 180 -2.00 -19.57 1.51
C GLY A 180 -1.70 -20.40 0.25
N VAL A 181 -2.26 -20.01 -0.92
CA VAL A 181 -1.96 -20.66 -2.22
C VAL A 181 -1.52 -19.66 -3.29
N ARG A 182 -1.57 -18.36 -3.00
CA ARG A 182 -1.23 -17.30 -3.95
C ARG A 182 0.24 -17.31 -4.34
N ASP A 183 1.14 -17.47 -3.38
CA ASP A 183 2.60 -17.54 -3.62
C ASP A 183 2.95 -18.73 -4.53
N ARG A 184 2.36 -19.91 -4.27
CA ARG A 184 2.57 -21.09 -5.13
C ARG A 184 2.05 -20.89 -6.55
N HIS A 185 0.94 -20.18 -6.72
CA HIS A 185 0.42 -19.82 -8.02
C HIS A 185 1.38 -18.88 -8.75
N SER A 186 1.79 -17.79 -8.10
CA SER A 186 2.73 -16.82 -8.65
C SER A 186 4.05 -17.47 -9.03
N GLY A 187 4.65 -18.29 -8.14
CA GLY A 187 5.87 -19.02 -8.43
C GLY A 187 5.73 -20.01 -9.59
N CYS A 188 4.61 -20.73 -9.67
CA CYS A 188 4.31 -21.63 -10.78
C CYS A 188 4.21 -20.90 -12.13
N VAL A 189 3.45 -19.80 -12.16
CA VAL A 189 3.27 -19.00 -13.37
C VAL A 189 4.60 -18.36 -13.80
N SER A 190 5.33 -17.78 -12.86
CA SER A 190 6.61 -17.11 -13.15
C SER A 190 7.66 -18.10 -13.67
N SER A 191 7.73 -19.33 -13.12
CA SER A 191 8.60 -20.38 -13.67
C SER A 191 8.24 -20.69 -15.14
N TYR A 192 6.95 -20.82 -15.46
CA TYR A 192 6.51 -21.01 -16.84
C TYR A 192 6.90 -19.84 -17.75
N LEU A 193 6.78 -18.59 -17.27
CA LEU A 193 7.15 -17.40 -18.03
C LEU A 193 8.66 -17.35 -18.32
N VAL A 194 9.49 -17.74 -17.36
CA VAL A 194 10.95 -17.87 -17.52
C VAL A 194 11.28 -18.99 -18.53
N GLU A 195 10.75 -20.20 -18.34
CA GLU A 195 10.98 -21.34 -19.24
C GLU A 195 10.62 -21.07 -20.71
N GLN A 196 9.65 -20.20 -20.94
CA GLN A 196 9.15 -19.88 -22.27
C GLN A 196 9.65 -18.54 -22.82
N ASP A 197 10.53 -17.83 -22.11
CA ASP A 197 11.05 -16.49 -22.47
C ASP A 197 9.92 -15.52 -22.89
N LEU A 198 8.96 -15.27 -21.98
CA LEU A 198 7.74 -14.51 -22.31
C LEU A 198 7.71 -13.07 -21.79
N PHE A 199 8.78 -12.57 -21.21
CA PHE A 199 8.87 -11.21 -20.67
C PHE A 199 10.27 -10.64 -20.75
N ASP A 200 10.35 -9.32 -20.74
CA ASP A 200 11.54 -8.53 -20.45
C ASP A 200 11.42 -7.90 -19.04
N PHE A 201 10.17 -7.59 -18.62
CA PHE A 201 9.85 -7.14 -17.27
C PHE A 201 8.74 -8.01 -16.65
N LEU A 202 9.01 -8.57 -15.47
CA LEU A 202 8.03 -9.35 -14.68
C LEU A 202 7.85 -8.75 -13.28
N LEU A 203 6.62 -8.37 -12.94
CA LEU A 203 6.23 -8.08 -11.56
C LEU A 203 5.62 -9.34 -10.94
N LEU A 204 6.42 -10.01 -10.10
CA LEU A 204 6.02 -11.19 -9.34
C LEU A 204 5.55 -10.78 -7.95
N SER A 205 4.30 -11.05 -7.59
CA SER A 205 3.77 -10.80 -6.24
C SER A 205 3.66 -12.08 -5.42
N LEU A 206 4.15 -12.02 -4.18
CA LEU A 206 4.09 -13.09 -3.17
C LEU A 206 3.34 -12.61 -1.92
N PRO A 207 1.98 -12.53 -1.96
CA PRO A 207 1.18 -11.83 -0.95
C PRO A 207 0.83 -12.68 0.28
N ASP A 208 1.24 -13.94 0.37
CA ASP A 208 0.84 -14.80 1.48
C ASP A 208 1.58 -14.47 2.79
N ASN A 209 2.75 -13.81 2.73
CA ASN A 209 3.47 -13.33 3.90
C ASN A 209 2.65 -12.32 4.72
N ASP A 210 1.98 -11.39 4.05
CA ASP A 210 1.10 -10.40 4.67
C ASP A 210 -0.08 -11.08 5.42
N TRP A 211 -0.81 -11.97 4.73
CA TRP A 211 -1.91 -12.72 5.34
C TRP A 211 -1.46 -13.57 6.55
N TYR A 212 -0.27 -14.18 6.45
CA TYR A 212 0.27 -15.02 7.52
C TYR A 212 0.60 -14.18 8.76
N SER A 213 1.19 -13.01 8.56
CA SER A 213 1.52 -12.06 9.63
C SER A 213 0.25 -11.48 10.28
N HIS A 214 -0.77 -11.13 9.51
CA HIS A 214 -2.06 -10.73 10.06
C HIS A 214 -2.65 -11.76 11.01
N LYS A 215 -2.55 -13.03 10.67
CA LYS A 215 -3.18 -14.11 11.43
C LYS A 215 -2.37 -14.56 12.63
N TYR A 216 -1.05 -14.60 12.53
CA TYR A 216 -0.17 -15.22 13.52
C TYR A 216 0.84 -14.27 14.16
N GLY A 217 0.81 -13.00 13.77
CA GLY A 217 1.73 -11.96 14.24
C GLY A 217 3.01 -11.85 13.41
N PRO A 218 3.76 -10.75 13.59
CA PRO A 218 4.97 -10.46 12.80
C PRO A 218 6.06 -11.53 12.92
N ASP A 219 6.22 -12.16 14.07
CA ASP A 219 7.24 -13.22 14.28
C ASP A 219 6.99 -14.46 13.41
N ALA A 220 5.74 -14.69 12.98
CA ALA A 220 5.41 -15.79 12.08
C ALA A 220 5.90 -15.56 10.64
N GLN A 221 6.35 -14.36 10.30
CA GLN A 221 6.90 -14.04 8.97
C GLN A 221 8.12 -14.92 8.61
N ILE A 222 8.90 -15.40 9.58
CA ILE A 222 10.03 -16.30 9.30
C ILE A 222 9.58 -17.52 8.47
N GLN A 223 8.41 -18.10 8.81
CA GLN A 223 7.89 -19.26 8.10
C GLN A 223 7.34 -18.90 6.71
N SER A 224 6.63 -17.78 6.58
CA SER A 224 6.09 -17.34 5.29
C SER A 224 7.18 -16.81 4.36
N ILE A 225 8.23 -16.18 4.88
CA ILE A 225 9.44 -15.81 4.11
C ILE A 225 10.11 -17.09 3.55
N ALA A 226 10.24 -18.15 4.35
CA ALA A 226 10.77 -19.43 3.86
C ALA A 226 9.92 -20.03 2.73
N GLN A 227 8.58 -19.89 2.79
CA GLN A 227 7.69 -20.33 1.72
C GLN A 227 7.82 -19.46 0.45
N ALA A 228 7.98 -18.15 0.61
CA ALA A 228 8.25 -17.24 -0.51
C ALA A 228 9.61 -17.54 -1.16
N ASP A 229 10.65 -17.79 -0.36
CA ASP A 229 12.00 -18.20 -0.83
C ASP A 229 11.96 -19.48 -1.68
N LEU A 230 11.13 -20.46 -1.30
CA LEU A 230 10.91 -21.66 -2.10
C LEU A 230 10.27 -21.34 -3.47
N GLN A 231 9.42 -20.33 -3.56
CA GLN A 231 8.85 -19.93 -4.85
C GLN A 231 9.88 -19.20 -5.70
N LEU A 232 10.72 -18.36 -5.12
CA LEU A 232 11.86 -17.74 -5.81
C LEU A 232 12.85 -18.79 -6.31
N ALA A 233 13.20 -19.78 -5.46
CA ALA A 233 14.03 -20.90 -5.85
C ALA A 233 13.48 -21.65 -7.09
N ARG A 234 12.17 -21.87 -7.12
CA ARG A 234 11.48 -22.48 -8.25
C ARG A 234 11.59 -21.64 -9.53
N VAL A 235 11.38 -20.32 -9.42
CA VAL A 235 11.49 -19.40 -10.56
C VAL A 235 12.91 -19.40 -11.11
N PHE A 236 13.91 -19.31 -10.27
CA PHE A 236 15.32 -19.27 -10.70
C PHE A 236 15.79 -20.62 -11.25
N GLN A 237 15.28 -21.72 -10.71
CA GLN A 237 15.58 -23.06 -11.24
C GLN A 237 15.08 -23.24 -12.69
N ALA A 238 14.09 -22.47 -13.13
CA ALA A 238 13.59 -22.52 -14.52
C ALA A 238 14.65 -22.07 -15.56
N SER A 239 15.67 -21.28 -15.13
CA SER A 239 16.83 -20.90 -15.96
C SER A 239 18.14 -21.58 -15.55
N GLY A 240 18.09 -22.62 -14.70
CA GLY A 240 19.27 -23.37 -14.28
C GLY A 240 19.76 -23.10 -12.85
N GLY A 241 19.24 -22.08 -12.17
CA GLY A 241 19.59 -21.73 -10.78
C GLY A 241 19.74 -20.25 -10.55
N VAL A 242 20.11 -19.87 -9.32
CA VAL A 242 20.19 -18.44 -8.94
C VAL A 242 21.29 -17.71 -9.72
N ASP A 243 22.46 -18.31 -9.85
CA ASP A 243 23.60 -17.67 -10.50
C ASP A 243 23.38 -17.51 -12.00
N GLU A 244 22.82 -18.53 -12.66
CA GLU A 244 22.44 -18.48 -14.06
C GLU A 244 21.35 -17.41 -14.29
N PHE A 245 20.34 -17.37 -13.42
CA PHE A 245 19.29 -16.35 -13.52
C PHE A 245 19.87 -14.93 -13.39
N LEU A 246 20.73 -14.69 -12.40
CA LEU A 246 21.36 -13.38 -12.18
C LEU A 246 22.36 -12.97 -13.27
N SER A 247 22.85 -13.91 -14.07
CA SER A 247 23.72 -13.58 -15.22
C SER A 247 22.94 -12.93 -16.37
N GLU A 248 21.63 -13.13 -16.44
CA GLU A 248 20.75 -12.67 -17.53
C GLU A 248 19.69 -11.67 -17.07
N HIS A 249 19.38 -11.61 -15.75
CA HIS A 249 18.28 -10.82 -15.21
C HIS A 249 18.73 -9.95 -14.04
N ALA A 250 18.21 -8.71 -14.02
CA ALA A 250 18.20 -7.90 -12.81
C ALA A 250 17.02 -8.34 -11.91
N VAL A 251 17.21 -8.28 -10.60
CA VAL A 251 16.20 -8.70 -9.60
C VAL A 251 16.01 -7.63 -8.55
N ILE A 252 14.77 -7.23 -8.32
CA ILE A 252 14.35 -6.41 -7.19
C ILE A 252 13.45 -7.27 -6.30
N VAL A 253 13.83 -7.47 -5.05
CA VAL A 253 12.95 -8.04 -4.02
C VAL A 253 12.62 -6.94 -3.03
N MET A 254 11.33 -6.71 -2.80
CA MET A 254 10.90 -5.65 -1.89
C MET A 254 9.66 -6.03 -1.10
N ALA A 255 9.49 -5.35 0.03
CA ALA A 255 8.23 -5.29 0.74
C ALA A 255 7.51 -3.98 0.40
N ASP A 256 6.20 -4.03 0.24
CA ASP A 256 5.37 -2.85 0.10
C ASP A 256 5.21 -2.09 1.43
N HIS A 257 5.20 -2.82 2.56
CA HIS A 257 5.20 -2.32 3.93
C HIS A 257 5.66 -3.44 4.90
N SER A 258 5.78 -3.08 6.19
CA SER A 258 5.96 -4.03 7.30
C SER A 258 4.66 -4.23 8.08
N GLN A 259 4.75 -4.93 9.21
CA GLN A 259 3.63 -5.15 10.13
C GLN A 259 4.10 -5.09 11.58
N ALA A 260 3.26 -4.53 12.45
CA ALA A 260 3.45 -4.47 13.89
C ALA A 260 2.42 -5.34 14.64
N PRO A 261 2.72 -5.84 15.85
CA PRO A 261 1.77 -6.60 16.65
C PRO A 261 0.58 -5.75 17.08
N VAL A 262 -0.60 -6.35 17.18
CA VAL A 262 -1.84 -5.71 17.64
C VAL A 262 -2.30 -6.33 18.95
N ALA A 263 -2.55 -5.47 19.94
CA ALA A 263 -3.05 -5.85 21.26
C ALA A 263 -4.42 -5.26 21.59
N GLN A 264 -4.74 -4.09 21.00
CA GLN A 264 -5.94 -3.31 21.34
C GLN A 264 -6.59 -2.74 20.07
N THR A 265 -7.85 -2.30 20.19
CA THR A 265 -8.63 -1.80 19.07
C THR A 265 -9.26 -0.45 19.37
N ILE A 266 -9.47 0.33 18.30
CA ILE A 266 -10.17 1.62 18.32
C ILE A 266 -11.44 1.48 17.48
N ALA A 267 -12.61 1.61 18.11
CA ALA A 267 -13.91 1.57 17.44
C ALA A 267 -14.30 3.00 16.96
N LEU A 268 -13.54 3.56 16.02
CA LEU A 268 -13.63 4.97 15.62
C LEU A 268 -15.04 5.37 15.20
N GLN A 269 -15.81 4.47 14.55
CA GLN A 269 -17.20 4.73 14.15
C GLN A 269 -18.12 4.95 15.35
N ASP A 270 -17.85 4.26 16.47
CA ASP A 270 -18.63 4.40 17.71
C ASP A 270 -18.19 5.65 18.49
N GLU A 271 -16.87 5.90 18.55
CA GLU A 271 -16.29 7.06 19.23
C GLU A 271 -16.73 8.40 18.59
N LEU A 272 -16.98 8.41 17.28
CA LEU A 272 -17.44 9.58 16.54
C LEU A 272 -18.94 9.58 16.27
N ALA A 273 -19.74 8.64 16.82
CA ALA A 273 -21.16 8.48 16.50
C ALA A 273 -21.99 9.74 16.72
N GLU A 274 -21.70 10.53 17.76
CA GLU A 274 -22.38 11.80 18.06
C GLU A 274 -22.20 12.89 16.99
N LEU A 275 -21.17 12.75 16.13
CA LEU A 275 -20.93 13.65 15.00
C LEU A 275 -21.75 13.28 13.75
N GLY A 276 -22.63 12.29 13.82
CA GLY A 276 -23.48 11.87 12.70
C GLY A 276 -22.73 11.03 11.66
N VAL A 277 -22.21 9.88 12.07
CA VAL A 277 -21.45 8.96 11.19
C VAL A 277 -22.38 8.27 10.19
N ARG A 278 -22.03 8.33 8.91
CA ARG A 278 -22.69 7.59 7.83
C ARG A 278 -22.36 6.10 7.93
N GLY A 279 -23.40 5.26 7.94
CA GLY A 279 -23.25 3.82 7.87
C GLY A 279 -23.02 3.30 6.45
N PRO A 280 -22.62 2.01 6.28
CA PRO A 280 -22.39 1.38 4.97
C PRO A 280 -23.63 1.42 4.05
N SER A 281 -24.83 1.44 4.60
CA SER A 281 -26.13 1.41 3.91
C SER A 281 -26.85 2.77 3.82
N HIS A 282 -26.13 3.87 3.77
CA HIS A 282 -26.68 5.24 3.69
C HIS A 282 -27.46 5.73 4.94
N SER A 283 -27.53 4.95 6.01
CA SER A 283 -28.16 5.35 7.26
C SER A 283 -27.12 5.82 8.27
N ALA A 284 -27.44 6.83 9.06
CA ALA A 284 -26.59 7.27 10.16
C ALA A 284 -26.43 6.17 11.23
N VAL A 285 -25.22 6.02 11.77
CA VAL A 285 -24.95 5.18 12.93
C VAL A 285 -25.31 6.00 14.18
N GLY A 286 -26.28 5.53 14.96
CA GLY A 286 -26.61 6.12 16.26
C GLY A 286 -27.76 7.12 16.29
N SER A 287 -28.15 7.80 15.19
CA SER A 287 -29.26 8.74 15.14
C SER A 287 -30.36 8.28 14.19
N ARG A 288 -31.54 8.01 14.71
CA ARG A 288 -32.72 7.72 13.89
C ARG A 288 -33.28 9.05 13.33
N GLY A 289 -33.02 9.30 12.05
CA GLY A 289 -33.69 10.37 11.31
C GLY A 289 -32.87 11.64 11.08
N GLU A 290 -31.63 11.72 11.53
CA GLU A 290 -30.70 12.82 11.19
C GLU A 290 -29.89 12.49 9.96
N GLU A 291 -29.58 13.49 9.14
CA GLU A 291 -28.72 13.35 7.97
C GLU A 291 -27.26 13.12 8.42
N PRO A 292 -26.55 12.12 7.84
CA PRO A 292 -25.15 11.89 8.19
C PRO A 292 -24.29 13.10 7.82
N ARG A 293 -23.36 13.47 8.70
CA ARG A 293 -22.46 14.62 8.53
C ARG A 293 -21.03 14.25 8.22
N ILE A 294 -20.60 13.03 8.63
CA ILE A 294 -19.25 12.54 8.38
C ILE A 294 -19.27 11.10 7.86
N ALA A 295 -18.24 10.74 7.05
CA ALA A 295 -17.92 9.36 6.70
C ALA A 295 -16.59 8.97 7.37
N VAL A 296 -16.57 7.81 8.04
CA VAL A 296 -15.40 7.28 8.74
C VAL A 296 -14.85 6.10 7.96
N CYS A 297 -13.58 6.15 7.60
CA CYS A 297 -12.92 5.19 6.74
C CYS A 297 -11.69 4.58 7.45
N PRO A 298 -11.86 3.53 8.27
CA PRO A 298 -10.76 2.82 8.89
C PRO A 298 -9.98 2.03 7.85
N SER A 299 -8.66 2.09 7.91
CA SER A 299 -7.71 1.40 7.06
C SER A 299 -6.64 0.75 7.93
N GLN A 300 -7.04 -0.24 8.74
CA GLN A 300 -6.17 -0.96 9.66
C GLN A 300 -5.59 -0.04 10.76
N ARG A 301 -4.29 0.32 10.72
CA ARG A 301 -3.68 1.23 11.72
C ARG A 301 -3.67 2.70 11.29
N ALA A 302 -4.38 3.03 10.21
CA ALA A 302 -4.73 4.38 9.83
C ALA A 302 -6.25 4.54 9.69
N ALA A 303 -6.73 5.77 9.71
CA ALA A 303 -8.12 6.08 9.41
C ALA A 303 -8.23 7.45 8.75
N MET A 304 -9.33 7.65 8.02
CA MET A 304 -9.69 8.95 7.44
C MET A 304 -11.13 9.31 7.80
N VAL A 305 -11.40 10.59 7.96
CA VAL A 305 -12.75 11.12 8.17
C VAL A 305 -13.04 12.20 7.14
N TYR A 306 -14.17 12.07 6.49
CA TYR A 306 -14.70 12.98 5.47
C TYR A 306 -15.85 13.78 6.02
N ALA A 307 -15.86 15.09 5.83
CA ALA A 307 -17.05 15.92 5.99
C ALA A 307 -17.94 15.75 4.75
N LEU A 308 -19.23 15.45 4.96
CA LEU A 308 -20.15 15.17 3.87
C LEU A 308 -20.82 16.43 3.30
N HIS A 309 -20.84 17.52 4.06
CA HIS A 309 -21.42 18.79 3.66
C HIS A 309 -20.32 19.86 3.56
N GLU A 310 -20.15 20.44 2.38
CA GLU A 310 -19.09 21.42 2.11
C GLU A 310 -19.21 22.66 3.03
N SER A 311 -20.43 23.13 3.25
CA SER A 311 -20.70 24.28 4.14
C SER A 311 -20.32 24.07 5.61
N GLU A 312 -20.17 22.82 6.04
CA GLU A 312 -19.82 22.45 7.42
C GLU A 312 -18.39 21.89 7.54
N ARG A 313 -17.62 21.83 6.45
CA ARG A 313 -16.32 21.14 6.38
C ARG A 313 -15.36 21.56 7.49
N ASP A 314 -15.14 22.86 7.67
CA ASP A 314 -14.23 23.37 8.70
C ASP A 314 -14.70 23.08 10.13
N ALA A 315 -15.99 23.24 10.39
CA ALA A 315 -16.58 22.96 11.70
C ALA A 315 -16.52 21.45 12.02
N MET A 316 -16.77 20.59 11.02
CA MET A 316 -16.66 19.15 11.19
C MET A 316 -15.20 18.71 11.37
N ARG A 317 -14.27 19.25 10.59
CA ARG A 317 -12.82 19.00 10.77
C ARG A 317 -12.40 19.34 12.21
N ALA A 318 -12.73 20.52 12.71
CA ALA A 318 -12.39 20.94 14.08
C ALA A 318 -13.01 20.02 15.15
N SER A 319 -14.27 19.61 14.96
CA SER A 319 -14.99 18.69 15.86
C SER A 319 -14.35 17.31 15.88
N VAL A 320 -14.02 16.76 14.69
CA VAL A 320 -13.35 15.45 14.54
C VAL A 320 -11.96 15.50 15.16
N VAL A 321 -11.15 16.52 14.89
CA VAL A 321 -9.81 16.69 15.47
C VAL A 321 -9.89 16.70 16.98
N THR A 322 -10.75 17.53 17.57
CA THR A 322 -10.91 17.63 19.03
C THR A 322 -11.31 16.30 19.65
N ARG A 323 -12.23 15.57 19.01
CA ARG A 323 -12.67 14.26 19.53
C ARG A 323 -11.58 13.21 19.36
N ALA A 324 -10.93 13.15 18.21
CA ALA A 324 -9.89 12.17 17.89
C ALA A 324 -8.69 12.27 18.84
N LEU A 325 -8.26 13.47 19.20
CA LEU A 325 -7.17 13.70 20.17
C LEU A 325 -7.50 13.21 21.59
N ALA A 326 -8.77 12.97 21.91
CA ALA A 326 -9.21 12.44 23.20
C ALA A 326 -9.39 10.90 23.19
N ILE A 327 -9.27 10.24 22.03
CA ILE A 327 -9.44 8.79 21.90
C ILE A 327 -8.12 8.09 22.22
N GLU A 328 -8.15 7.17 23.20
CA GLU A 328 -7.00 6.35 23.54
C GLU A 328 -6.54 5.50 22.35
N GLY A 329 -5.25 5.44 22.12
CA GLY A 329 -4.63 4.67 21.03
C GLY A 329 -4.46 5.43 19.73
N ILE A 330 -5.01 6.64 19.56
CA ILE A 330 -4.67 7.54 18.46
C ILE A 330 -3.40 8.30 18.82
N GLU A 331 -2.36 8.12 18.03
CA GLU A 331 -1.06 8.74 18.25
C GLU A 331 -0.93 10.08 17.52
N HIS A 332 -1.39 10.12 16.26
CA HIS A 332 -1.37 11.35 15.47
C HIS A 332 -2.73 11.61 14.82
N VAL A 333 -3.12 12.86 14.81
CA VAL A 333 -4.23 13.42 14.05
C VAL A 333 -3.66 14.47 13.09
N MET A 334 -3.99 14.39 11.81
CA MET A 334 -3.39 15.20 10.76
C MET A 334 -4.46 15.83 9.87
N TRP A 335 -4.26 17.10 9.49
CA TRP A 335 -5.16 17.85 8.60
C TRP A 335 -4.44 19.01 7.92
N LEU A 336 -5.07 19.60 6.89
CA LEU A 336 -4.63 20.86 6.31
C LEU A 336 -5.22 22.06 7.08
N ALA A 337 -4.41 23.09 7.35
CA ALA A 337 -4.86 24.29 8.07
C ALA A 337 -5.95 25.05 7.32
N HIS A 338 -5.82 25.12 5.98
CA HIS A 338 -6.79 25.72 5.06
C HIS A 338 -6.99 24.80 3.85
N ASP A 339 -8.18 24.82 3.24
CA ASP A 339 -8.39 24.12 1.97
C ASP A 339 -7.52 24.78 0.89
N ALA A 340 -6.91 23.96 0.02
CA ALA A 340 -5.84 24.33 -0.90
C ALA A 340 -6.19 25.38 -2.00
N HIS A 341 -7.38 26.00 -1.93
CA HIS A 341 -7.83 26.95 -2.96
C HIS A 341 -7.39 28.40 -2.71
N ASP A 342 -7.00 28.82 -1.49
CA ASP A 342 -6.84 30.24 -1.17
C ASP A 342 -5.45 30.68 -0.63
N ALA A 343 -4.53 29.78 -0.28
CA ALA A 343 -3.16 30.11 0.17
C ALA A 343 -2.28 28.85 0.15
N PRO A 344 -0.94 28.97 0.27
CA PRO A 344 -0.11 27.80 0.51
C PRO A 344 -0.58 27.12 1.80
N SER A 345 -1.17 25.94 1.66
CA SER A 345 -1.69 25.15 2.77
C SER A 345 -0.56 24.72 3.69
N GLU A 346 -0.79 24.76 5.00
CA GLU A 346 0.09 24.13 5.98
C GLU A 346 -0.50 22.78 6.38
N GLY A 347 0.35 21.75 6.41
CA GLY A 347 0.04 20.49 7.05
C GLY A 347 0.18 20.64 8.56
N ILE A 348 -0.74 20.03 9.29
CA ILE A 348 -0.69 19.98 10.75
C ILE A 348 -0.65 18.52 11.18
N ILE A 349 0.27 18.19 12.08
CA ILE A 349 0.33 16.93 12.80
C ILE A 349 0.16 17.25 14.29
N SER A 350 -0.84 16.66 14.93
CA SER A 350 -1.05 16.82 16.37
C SER A 350 -0.98 15.47 17.08
N SER A 351 -0.36 15.48 18.26
CA SER A 351 -0.26 14.33 19.16
C SER A 351 -0.85 14.71 20.51
N PRO A 352 -1.66 13.84 21.15
CA PRO A 352 -2.19 14.11 22.50
C PRO A 352 -1.12 14.42 23.55
N ALA A 353 0.08 13.83 23.39
CA ALA A 353 1.17 13.96 24.36
C ALA A 353 2.04 15.22 24.14
N HIS A 354 2.18 15.68 22.88
CA HIS A 354 3.23 16.64 22.51
C HIS A 354 2.70 17.91 21.83
N GLY A 355 1.39 18.02 21.60
CA GLY A 355 0.76 19.19 20.99
C GLY A 355 0.76 19.16 19.47
N GLU A 356 0.95 20.31 18.82
CA GLU A 356 0.74 20.53 17.39
C GLU A 356 2.03 21.01 16.71
N LEU A 357 2.36 20.37 15.57
CA LEU A 357 3.45 20.75 14.69
C LEU A 357 2.87 21.14 13.34
N ARG A 358 3.31 22.27 12.79
CA ARG A 358 2.95 22.80 11.48
C ARG A 358 4.10 22.65 10.51
N PHE A 359 3.80 22.35 9.26
CA PHE A 359 4.83 22.21 8.25
C PHE A 359 4.31 22.50 6.84
N CYS A 360 5.19 22.98 5.98
CA CYS A 360 4.93 23.12 4.54
C CYS A 360 6.24 22.98 3.75
N PRO A 361 6.18 22.67 2.43
CA PRO A 361 7.36 22.67 1.57
C PRO A 361 8.06 24.03 1.49
N ALA A 362 9.32 24.04 1.03
CA ALA A 362 10.15 25.21 0.78
C ALA A 362 10.58 25.97 2.04
N GLY A 363 11.10 25.27 3.05
CA GLY A 363 11.69 25.85 4.28
C GLY A 363 13.17 25.56 4.44
N PRO A 364 13.74 25.90 5.61
CA PRO A 364 15.18 25.77 5.88
C PRO A 364 15.62 24.38 6.35
N VAL A 365 14.69 23.44 6.57
CA VAL A 365 14.97 22.11 7.12
C VAL A 365 14.89 21.11 5.97
N GLU A 366 15.95 20.32 5.78
CA GLU A 366 16.01 19.28 4.74
C GLU A 366 15.71 17.90 5.35
N ASP A 367 14.80 17.15 4.73
CA ASP A 367 14.56 15.75 5.11
C ASP A 367 15.64 14.81 4.54
N PRO A 368 15.67 13.52 4.94
CA PRO A 368 16.65 12.55 4.44
C PRO A 368 16.62 12.34 2.92
N ARG A 369 15.54 12.76 2.25
CA ARG A 369 15.37 12.63 0.80
C ARG A 369 15.72 13.92 0.03
N GLY A 370 16.20 14.95 0.73
CA GLY A 370 16.60 16.24 0.15
C GLY A 370 15.43 17.19 -0.11
N VAL A 371 14.24 16.92 0.43
CA VAL A 371 13.12 17.88 0.33
C VAL A 371 13.21 18.90 1.45
N SER A 372 13.05 20.17 1.09
CA SER A 372 13.10 21.30 2.02
C SER A 372 11.73 21.58 2.66
N TRP A 373 11.70 21.76 3.97
CA TRP A 373 10.50 21.98 4.78
C TRP A 373 10.62 23.19 5.68
N SER A 374 9.51 23.92 5.84
CA SER A 374 9.28 24.81 6.99
C SER A 374 8.60 24.00 8.07
N VAL A 375 9.12 24.05 9.28
CA VAL A 375 8.60 23.30 10.44
C VAL A 375 8.48 24.24 11.62
N GLU A 376 7.28 24.32 12.23
CA GLU A 376 6.98 25.14 13.39
C GLU A 376 6.26 24.31 14.46
N GLY A 377 6.72 24.40 15.70
CA GLY A 377 6.15 23.68 16.85
C GLY A 377 7.09 22.64 17.45
N PRO A 378 6.61 21.84 18.42
CA PRO A 378 7.43 20.87 19.13
C PRO A 378 7.79 19.65 18.25
N LEU A 379 9.06 19.45 17.98
CA LEU A 379 9.58 18.33 17.20
C LEU A 379 9.25 16.95 17.82
N ALA A 380 8.98 16.92 19.13
CA ALA A 380 8.57 15.71 19.85
C ALA A 380 7.26 15.11 19.31
N VAL A 381 6.44 15.89 18.60
CA VAL A 381 5.21 15.37 17.91
C VAL A 381 5.56 14.26 16.93
N ILE A 382 6.68 14.37 16.26
CA ILE A 382 7.14 13.40 15.25
C ILE A 382 8.48 12.74 15.65
N ASP A 383 8.81 12.75 16.94
CA ASP A 383 10.08 12.20 17.49
C ASP A 383 11.30 12.66 16.65
N ALA A 384 11.36 13.96 16.37
CA ALA A 384 12.36 14.53 15.48
C ALA A 384 13.45 15.29 16.20
N ALA A 385 14.63 15.32 15.56
CA ALA A 385 15.73 16.25 15.84
C ALA A 385 16.14 16.96 14.54
N ILE A 386 16.62 18.21 14.66
CA ILE A 386 17.22 18.93 13.53
C ILE A 386 18.70 19.15 13.88
N GLU A 387 19.58 18.58 13.08
CA GLU A 387 21.03 18.69 13.22
C GLU A 387 21.60 19.25 11.90
N ASP A 388 22.32 20.35 11.96
CA ASP A 388 22.91 21.03 10.79
C ASP A 388 21.90 21.29 9.64
N GLY A 389 20.65 21.64 9.99
CA GLY A 389 19.57 21.87 9.04
C GLY A 389 18.91 20.61 8.48
N ARG A 390 19.30 19.42 8.93
CA ARG A 390 18.74 18.13 8.52
C ARG A 390 17.80 17.56 9.56
N LEU A 391 16.65 17.06 9.08
CA LEU A 391 15.62 16.44 9.89
C LEU A 391 15.92 14.95 10.09
N HIS A 392 15.89 14.49 11.32
CA HIS A 392 16.00 13.10 11.71
C HIS A 392 14.72 12.65 12.41
N THR A 393 14.06 11.62 11.89
CA THR A 393 12.76 11.13 12.39
C THR A 393 12.78 9.60 12.53
N PRO A 394 13.49 9.04 13.51
CA PRO A 394 13.73 7.59 13.61
C PRO A 394 12.44 6.78 13.78
N SER A 395 11.47 7.29 14.55
CA SER A 395 10.20 6.60 14.79
C SER A 395 9.19 6.76 13.64
N TYR A 396 9.32 7.81 12.82
CA TYR A 396 8.38 8.12 11.74
C TYR A 396 9.14 8.50 10.46
N PRO A 397 9.68 7.52 9.73
CA PRO A 397 10.54 7.77 8.58
C PRO A 397 9.80 8.52 7.47
N ASP A 398 10.47 9.52 6.85
CA ASP A 398 9.95 10.37 5.76
C ASP A 398 8.56 11.01 6.10
N VAL A 399 8.33 11.32 7.39
CA VAL A 399 6.99 11.65 7.91
C VAL A 399 6.36 12.86 7.22
N LEU A 400 7.14 13.94 6.99
CA LEU A 400 6.58 15.17 6.42
C LEU A 400 6.11 14.97 4.98
N ALA A 401 6.91 14.32 4.13
CA ALA A 401 6.55 14.05 2.74
C ALA A 401 5.38 13.07 2.64
N ARG A 402 5.35 12.03 3.47
CA ARG A 402 4.28 11.03 3.53
C ARG A 402 2.95 11.65 3.95
N VAL A 403 2.95 12.44 5.01
CA VAL A 403 1.75 13.14 5.51
C VAL A 403 1.31 14.20 4.51
N TRP A 404 2.25 14.99 3.96
CA TRP A 404 1.94 16.00 2.96
C TRP A 404 1.21 15.43 1.76
N SER A 405 1.74 14.36 1.17
CA SER A 405 1.13 13.74 0.00
C SER A 405 -0.23 13.09 0.33
N ALA A 406 -0.40 12.50 1.51
CA ALA A 406 -1.68 11.95 1.94
C ALA A 406 -2.75 13.04 2.17
N LEU A 407 -2.38 14.17 2.79
CA LEU A 407 -3.27 15.31 3.00
C LEU A 407 -3.66 16.03 1.70
N ASN A 408 -2.74 16.09 0.73
CA ASN A 408 -2.97 16.72 -0.57
C ASN A 408 -3.54 15.75 -1.63
N CYS A 409 -3.84 14.50 -1.25
CA CYS A 409 -4.50 13.56 -2.13
C CYS A 409 -5.95 14.00 -2.38
N PRO A 410 -6.38 14.24 -3.65
CA PRO A 410 -7.71 14.78 -3.96
C PRO A 410 -8.87 13.92 -3.48
N THR A 411 -8.61 12.64 -3.21
CA THR A 411 -9.59 11.65 -2.75
C THR A 411 -9.53 11.40 -1.25
N SER A 412 -8.61 12.03 -0.53
CA SER A 412 -8.49 11.92 0.94
C SER A 412 -9.62 12.60 1.70
N GLY A 413 -9.75 12.22 2.99
CA GLY A 413 -10.60 12.91 3.96
C GLY A 413 -9.96 14.16 4.54
N GLU A 414 -10.76 14.98 5.22
CA GLU A 414 -10.31 16.20 5.89
C GLU A 414 -9.41 15.95 7.10
N VAL A 415 -9.55 14.78 7.74
CA VAL A 415 -8.76 14.39 8.91
C VAL A 415 -8.23 12.99 8.70
N LEU A 416 -6.90 12.86 8.82
CA LEU A 416 -6.20 11.57 8.82
C LEU A 416 -5.76 11.23 10.23
N MET A 417 -5.69 9.94 10.54
CA MET A 417 -5.28 9.45 11.85
C MET A 417 -4.30 8.30 11.71
N SER A 418 -3.32 8.24 12.62
CA SER A 418 -2.40 7.12 12.79
C SER A 418 -2.56 6.55 14.19
N ALA A 419 -2.76 5.24 14.28
CA ALA A 419 -2.81 4.55 15.56
C ALA A 419 -1.41 4.36 16.15
N GLY A 420 -1.32 4.46 17.45
CA GLY A 420 -0.10 4.19 18.21
C GLY A 420 0.28 2.69 18.25
N PRO A 421 1.48 2.38 18.76
CA PRO A 421 1.94 1.00 18.88
C PRO A 421 0.94 0.11 19.61
N GLY A 422 0.65 -1.06 19.02
CA GLY A 422 -0.27 -2.04 19.57
C GLY A 422 -1.76 -1.78 19.33
N TYR A 423 -2.15 -0.65 18.73
CA TYR A 423 -3.55 -0.32 18.41
C TYR A 423 -3.87 -0.48 16.93
N GLU A 424 -5.13 -0.84 16.63
CA GLU A 424 -5.69 -0.93 15.30
C GLU A 424 -7.14 -0.41 15.27
N PHE A 425 -7.53 0.29 14.21
CA PHE A 425 -8.94 0.69 14.00
C PHE A 425 -9.77 -0.50 13.54
N ILE A 426 -10.92 -0.71 14.19
CA ILE A 426 -11.89 -1.74 13.78
C ILE A 426 -12.50 -1.36 12.43
N ASP A 427 -12.53 -2.30 11.49
CA ASP A 427 -13.20 -2.09 10.19
C ASP A 427 -14.74 -2.07 10.29
N TRP A 428 -15.41 -1.80 9.19
CA TRP A 428 -16.88 -1.82 9.12
C TRP A 428 -17.49 -3.23 9.30
N GLY A 429 -16.70 -4.28 9.19
CA GLY A 429 -17.05 -5.67 9.52
C GLY A 429 -16.89 -6.01 10.99
N ARG A 430 -16.46 -5.03 11.82
CA ARG A 430 -16.11 -5.22 13.24
C ARG A 430 -14.97 -6.23 13.43
N GLN A 431 -14.00 -6.18 12.51
CA GLN A 431 -12.81 -7.02 12.55
C GLN A 431 -11.57 -6.17 12.83
N ALA A 432 -10.62 -6.77 13.52
CA ALA A 432 -9.26 -6.32 13.76
C ALA A 432 -8.36 -7.55 14.00
N HIS A 433 -7.05 -7.35 13.97
CA HIS A 433 -6.05 -8.42 14.02
C HIS A 433 -5.45 -8.60 15.42
N VAL A 434 -6.26 -8.47 16.47
CA VAL A 434 -5.79 -8.64 17.87
C VAL A 434 -5.14 -10.02 18.06
N GLY A 435 -3.91 -10.02 18.59
CA GLY A 435 -3.07 -11.23 18.72
C GLY A 435 -2.31 -11.61 17.45
N GLY A 436 -2.51 -10.88 16.37
CA GLY A 436 -1.80 -11.00 15.10
C GLY A 436 -0.99 -9.75 14.81
N GLY A 437 -0.76 -9.47 13.51
CA GLY A 437 -0.08 -8.28 13.01
C GLY A 437 -0.99 -7.39 12.20
N SER A 438 -0.67 -6.09 12.15
CA SER A 438 -1.34 -5.11 11.29
C SER A 438 -0.37 -4.01 10.87
N HIS A 439 -0.82 -3.16 9.95
CA HIS A 439 -0.03 -2.11 9.33
C HIS A 439 -0.90 -0.89 9.02
N GLY A 440 -0.34 0.16 8.49
CA GLY A 440 -1.09 1.35 8.09
C GLY A 440 -0.64 2.63 8.78
N SER A 441 0.04 2.55 9.95
CA SER A 441 0.45 3.71 10.71
C SER A 441 1.66 4.44 10.10
N LEU A 442 1.99 5.60 10.65
CA LEU A 442 3.21 6.35 10.32
C LEU A 442 4.47 5.69 10.90
N HIS A 443 4.34 4.85 11.93
CA HIS A 443 5.45 4.33 12.71
C HIS A 443 6.39 3.45 11.86
N ALA A 444 7.68 3.49 12.16
CA ALA A 444 8.73 2.73 11.48
C ALA A 444 8.45 1.22 11.40
N SER A 445 7.82 0.65 12.45
CA SER A 445 7.44 -0.77 12.49
C SER A 445 6.48 -1.23 11.37
N ASP A 446 5.67 -0.29 10.84
CA ASP A 446 4.73 -0.57 9.75
C ASP A 446 5.31 -0.13 8.40
N SER A 447 6.21 0.86 8.44
CA SER A 447 6.59 1.66 7.28
C SER A 447 7.91 1.21 6.65
N LEU A 448 8.82 0.61 7.44
CA LEU A 448 10.13 0.19 6.93
C LEU A 448 10.05 -1.24 6.39
N GLY A 449 10.29 -1.40 5.11
CA GLY A 449 10.33 -2.68 4.41
C GLY A 449 11.74 -3.04 3.94
N ALA A 450 12.00 -4.35 3.79
CA ALA A 450 13.23 -4.82 3.18
C ALA A 450 13.23 -4.58 1.67
N LEU A 451 14.38 -4.14 1.12
CA LEU A 451 14.62 -4.00 -0.31
C LEU A 451 15.97 -4.63 -0.66
N VAL A 452 16.01 -5.45 -1.71
CA VAL A 452 17.24 -6.04 -2.28
C VAL A 452 17.29 -5.74 -3.77
N LEU A 453 18.40 -5.20 -4.23
CA LEU A 453 18.63 -4.78 -5.61
C LEU A 453 19.82 -5.57 -6.17
N CYS A 454 19.61 -6.38 -7.21
CA CYS A 454 20.66 -7.19 -7.86
C CYS A 454 20.69 -6.91 -9.37
N GLY A 455 21.88 -6.77 -9.94
CA GLY A 455 22.06 -6.65 -11.40
C GLY A 455 21.52 -5.34 -12.03
N LEU A 456 21.19 -4.34 -11.21
CA LEU A 456 20.73 -3.04 -11.65
C LEU A 456 21.87 -2.02 -11.66
N SER A 457 21.89 -1.12 -12.64
CA SER A 457 22.67 0.10 -12.56
C SER A 457 21.98 1.04 -11.57
N LEU A 458 22.61 1.27 -10.43
CA LEU A 458 22.09 2.23 -9.45
C LEU A 458 22.45 3.65 -9.88
N PRO A 459 21.67 4.67 -9.49
CA PRO A 459 22.01 6.06 -9.75
C PRO A 459 23.33 6.45 -9.08
N ASP A 460 24.10 7.34 -9.70
CA ASP A 460 25.39 7.82 -9.17
C ASP A 460 25.25 8.42 -7.75
N HIS A 461 24.10 8.93 -7.43
CA HIS A 461 23.72 9.42 -6.10
C HIS A 461 22.51 8.64 -5.62
N GLU A 462 22.76 7.59 -4.83
CA GLU A 462 21.67 6.89 -4.13
C GLU A 462 20.97 7.84 -3.16
N PRO A 463 19.62 7.74 -3.03
CA PRO A 463 18.92 8.50 -2.00
C PRO A 463 19.43 8.10 -0.60
N ALA A 464 19.58 9.04 0.31
CA ALA A 464 19.98 8.74 1.69
C ALA A 464 18.96 7.82 2.39
N GLN A 465 17.70 7.86 1.93
CA GLN A 465 16.63 6.96 2.35
C GLN A 465 15.82 6.51 1.13
N TRP A 466 15.79 5.22 0.84
CA TRP A 466 14.96 4.63 -0.20
C TRP A 466 13.47 4.65 0.17
N ALA A 467 12.62 4.85 -0.82
CA ALA A 467 11.17 4.72 -0.68
C ALA A 467 10.59 3.83 -1.79
N ILE A 468 9.45 3.20 -1.53
CA ILE A 468 8.80 2.32 -2.51
C ILE A 468 8.46 3.02 -3.83
N ARG A 469 8.27 4.33 -3.82
CA ARG A 469 8.04 5.15 -5.02
C ARG A 469 9.26 5.28 -5.93
N ASP A 470 10.47 4.91 -5.48
CA ASP A 470 11.69 4.97 -6.29
C ASP A 470 11.80 3.77 -7.26
N ILE A 471 10.96 2.75 -7.08
CA ILE A 471 11.08 1.49 -7.81
C ILE A 471 10.67 1.63 -9.29
N ALA A 472 9.55 2.27 -9.61
CA ALA A 472 9.16 2.45 -11.00
C ALA A 472 10.15 3.32 -11.79
N PRO A 473 10.67 4.45 -11.26
CA PRO A 473 11.78 5.19 -11.87
C PRO A 473 13.03 4.32 -12.09
N LEU A 474 13.43 3.54 -11.08
CA LEU A 474 14.58 2.65 -11.19
C LEU A 474 14.42 1.61 -12.31
N VAL A 475 13.22 1.00 -12.42
CA VAL A 475 12.90 0.06 -13.49
C VAL A 475 12.91 0.77 -14.86
N ARG A 476 12.30 1.94 -14.98
CA ARG A 476 12.33 2.72 -16.23
C ARG A 476 13.76 3.06 -16.65
N GLY A 477 14.59 3.53 -15.71
CA GLY A 477 16.01 3.81 -15.95
C GLY A 477 16.80 2.59 -16.42
N HIS A 478 16.51 1.40 -15.89
CA HIS A 478 17.14 0.13 -16.31
C HIS A 478 16.87 -0.17 -17.81
N PHE A 479 15.69 0.19 -18.33
CA PHE A 479 15.34 0.06 -19.75
C PHE A 479 15.72 1.29 -20.59
N GLY A 480 16.46 2.26 -20.02
CA GLY A 480 16.87 3.47 -20.71
C GLY A 480 15.72 4.46 -21.01
N LEU A 481 14.61 4.33 -20.26
CA LEU A 481 13.43 5.19 -20.34
C LEU A 481 13.52 6.24 -19.23
N GLU A 482 14.35 7.24 -19.41
CA GLU A 482 14.41 8.39 -18.51
C GLU A 482 13.12 9.22 -18.58
N GLU A 483 12.79 9.94 -17.50
CA GLU A 483 11.62 10.82 -17.45
C GLU A 483 11.69 11.86 -18.58
N ALA A 484 10.65 11.88 -19.42
CA ALA A 484 10.44 12.93 -20.40
C ALA A 484 9.83 14.17 -19.73
#